data_8b4b806de1c8993af7dcb7a23def6a11
#
_entry.id   8b4b806de1c8993af7dcb7a23def6a11
#
_cell.length_a   1.000
_cell.length_b   1.000
_cell.length_c   1.000
_cell.angle_alpha   90.00
_cell.angle_beta   90.00
_cell.angle_gamma   90.00
#
_symmetry.space_group_name_H-M   'P 1'
#
loop_
_entity.id
_entity.type
_entity.pdbx_description
1 polymer ?
#
loop_
_entity_poly.entity_id
_entity_poly.type
_entity_poly.pdbx_seq_one_letter_code
_entity_poly.pdbx_strand_id
1 'polypeptide(L)'
;MVKENPEDTKAIASALVRPSGPSEVTATVTAPDGETLLLRLEGGRWKIDRSDIDLYAQDTPEASLRAFVRAVKNARYDVLLRFVPDSKLEGLDPAKLKTSFEGEERDEVARLTGAISAALPTATVEHLGDRATMSYGGGGTVEMVREHGLWKIEEF
;
A
#
# COMPACT_ATOMS: atom_id res chain seq x y z
N MET A 1 -44.09 -42.03 4.35
CA MET A 1 -44.32 -41.75 2.92
C MET A 1 -44.51 -40.25 2.77
N VAL A 2 -43.44 -39.54 2.42
CA VAL A 2 -43.45 -38.08 2.21
C VAL A 2 -44.02 -37.87 0.81
N LYS A 3 -45.15 -37.19 0.70
CA LYS A 3 -45.72 -36.80 -0.60
C LYS A 3 -44.85 -35.70 -1.15
N GLU A 4 -44.05 -36.02 -2.16
CA GLU A 4 -43.35 -35.00 -2.97
C GLU A 4 -44.42 -34.14 -3.68
N ASN A 5 -44.43 -32.87 -3.36
CA ASN A 5 -45.29 -31.90 -4.03
C ASN A 5 -44.63 -31.52 -5.34
N PRO A 6 -45.20 -31.82 -6.52
CA PRO A 6 -44.57 -31.54 -7.82
C PRO A 6 -44.41 -30.05 -8.09
N GLU A 7 -45.11 -29.18 -7.36
CA GLU A 7 -44.94 -27.72 -7.46
C GLU A 7 -43.64 -27.23 -6.78
N ASP A 8 -43.28 -27.85 -5.64
CA ASP A 8 -42.04 -27.50 -4.93
C ASP A 8 -40.82 -27.93 -5.74
N THR A 9 -40.88 -29.06 -6.41
CA THR A 9 -39.79 -29.54 -7.28
C THR A 9 -39.62 -28.65 -8.50
N LYS A 10 -40.71 -28.10 -9.07
CA LYS A 10 -40.66 -27.12 -10.16
C LYS A 10 -40.13 -25.79 -9.71
N ALA A 11 -40.48 -25.33 -8.52
CA ALA A 11 -39.96 -24.06 -7.96
C ALA A 11 -38.46 -24.14 -7.70
N ILE A 12 -37.97 -25.27 -7.16
CA ILE A 12 -36.52 -25.50 -6.94
C ILE A 12 -35.77 -25.59 -8.28
N ALA A 13 -36.31 -26.31 -9.26
CA ALA A 13 -35.71 -26.40 -10.59
C ALA A 13 -35.64 -25.04 -11.29
N SER A 14 -36.71 -24.21 -11.14
CA SER A 14 -36.70 -22.84 -11.71
C SER A 14 -35.75 -21.89 -10.99
N ALA A 15 -35.50 -22.09 -9.69
CA ALA A 15 -34.53 -21.30 -8.93
C ALA A 15 -33.08 -21.66 -9.30
N LEU A 16 -32.83 -22.94 -9.64
CA LEU A 16 -31.51 -23.41 -10.09
C LEU A 16 -31.18 -23.03 -11.54
N VAL A 17 -32.18 -22.74 -12.37
CA VAL A 17 -32.03 -22.34 -13.78
C VAL A 17 -31.95 -20.82 -13.94
N ARG A 18 -32.24 -20.06 -12.88
CA ARG A 18 -31.95 -18.60 -12.97
C ARG A 18 -30.44 -18.42 -13.15
N PRO A 19 -30.00 -17.81 -14.25
CA PRO A 19 -28.60 -17.41 -14.36
C PRO A 19 -28.34 -16.47 -13.17
N SER A 20 -27.62 -16.94 -12.17
CA SER A 20 -26.99 -16.06 -11.23
C SER A 20 -26.16 -15.10 -12.10
N GLY A 21 -26.41 -13.81 -12.00
CA GLY A 21 -25.61 -12.80 -12.69
C GLY A 21 -24.12 -13.10 -12.45
N PRO A 22 -23.22 -12.54 -13.21
CA PRO A 22 -21.79 -12.83 -13.09
C PRO A 22 -21.40 -12.72 -11.62
N SER A 23 -21.16 -13.88 -11.00
CA SER A 23 -20.68 -13.91 -9.61
C SER A 23 -19.24 -13.39 -9.64
N GLU A 24 -19.08 -12.18 -9.18
CA GLU A 24 -17.76 -11.59 -8.99
C GLU A 24 -17.10 -12.32 -7.82
N VAL A 25 -16.07 -13.09 -8.12
CA VAL A 25 -15.29 -13.79 -7.10
C VAL A 25 -14.03 -12.99 -6.84
N THR A 26 -13.90 -12.49 -5.62
CA THR A 26 -12.73 -11.74 -5.16
C THR A 26 -12.01 -12.51 -4.06
N ALA A 27 -10.72 -12.30 -3.94
CA ALA A 27 -9.90 -12.81 -2.85
C ALA A 27 -8.92 -11.74 -2.39
N THR A 28 -8.66 -11.69 -1.09
CA THR A 28 -7.68 -10.80 -0.50
C THR A 28 -6.46 -11.61 -0.09
N VAL A 29 -5.28 -11.19 -0.51
CA VAL A 29 -4.00 -11.78 -0.13
C VAL A 29 -3.17 -10.74 0.60
N THR A 30 -2.75 -11.05 1.82
CA THR A 30 -1.86 -10.18 2.59
C THR A 30 -0.43 -10.70 2.43
N ALA A 31 0.45 -9.85 1.93
CA ALA A 31 1.88 -10.13 1.81
C ALA A 31 2.58 -10.05 3.18
N PRO A 32 3.78 -10.65 3.35
CA PRO A 32 4.51 -10.62 4.63
C PRO A 32 4.84 -9.22 5.16
N ASP A 33 4.89 -8.22 4.29
CA ASP A 33 5.12 -6.81 4.61
C ASP A 33 3.83 -6.07 5.03
N GLY A 34 2.71 -6.82 5.17
CA GLY A 34 1.40 -6.29 5.57
C GLY A 34 0.58 -5.70 4.43
N GLU A 35 1.07 -5.75 3.19
CA GLU A 35 0.28 -5.32 2.04
C GLU A 35 -0.84 -6.26 1.70
N THR A 36 -1.96 -5.67 1.37
CA THR A 36 -3.16 -6.41 0.97
C THR A 36 -3.41 -6.21 -0.51
N LEU A 37 -3.45 -7.33 -1.24
CA LEU A 37 -3.77 -7.35 -2.66
C LEU A 37 -5.18 -7.87 -2.84
N LEU A 38 -6.02 -7.11 -3.53
CA LEU A 38 -7.32 -7.58 -3.98
C LEU A 38 -7.14 -8.31 -5.31
N LEU A 39 -7.62 -9.54 -5.35
CA LEU A 39 -7.62 -10.38 -6.54
C LEU A 39 -9.06 -10.57 -7.03
N ARG A 40 -9.25 -10.53 -8.33
CA ARG A 40 -10.51 -10.82 -9.01
C ARG A 40 -10.35 -12.01 -9.93
N LEU A 41 -11.30 -12.95 -9.89
CA LEU A 41 -11.31 -14.11 -10.78
C LEU A 41 -11.98 -13.73 -12.11
N GLU A 42 -11.21 -13.65 -13.18
CA GLU A 42 -11.69 -13.37 -14.52
C GLU A 42 -11.25 -14.46 -15.50
N GLY A 43 -12.22 -15.07 -16.19
CA GLY A 43 -11.92 -16.11 -17.19
C GLY A 43 -11.15 -17.31 -16.61
N GLY A 44 -11.41 -17.69 -15.34
CA GLY A 44 -10.74 -18.79 -14.64
C GLY A 44 -9.31 -18.48 -14.19
N ARG A 45 -8.89 -17.23 -14.26
CA ARG A 45 -7.57 -16.77 -13.80
C ARG A 45 -7.71 -15.66 -12.78
N TRP A 46 -6.91 -15.72 -11.73
CA TRP A 46 -6.81 -14.64 -10.76
C TRP A 46 -6.01 -13.48 -11.35
N LYS A 47 -6.60 -12.30 -11.35
CA LYS A 47 -5.96 -11.04 -11.73
C LYS A 47 -5.93 -10.11 -10.53
N ILE A 48 -4.86 -9.33 -10.42
CA ILE A 48 -4.78 -8.28 -9.43
C ILE A 48 -5.75 -7.18 -9.86
N ASP A 49 -6.70 -6.85 -8.99
CA ASP A 49 -7.55 -5.68 -9.20
C ASP A 49 -6.72 -4.43 -8.90
N ARG A 50 -6.30 -3.76 -9.96
CA ARG A 50 -5.45 -2.56 -9.87
C ARG A 50 -6.24 -1.29 -9.58
N SER A 51 -7.56 -1.36 -9.56
CA SER A 51 -8.40 -0.18 -9.34
C SER A 51 -8.28 0.37 -7.91
N ASP A 52 -7.93 -0.49 -6.94
CA ASP A 52 -7.84 -0.11 -5.53
C ASP A 52 -6.42 -0.17 -4.95
N ILE A 53 -5.40 -0.47 -5.78
CA ILE A 53 -4.02 -0.54 -5.32
C ILE A 53 -3.31 0.77 -5.66
N ASP A 54 -3.30 1.71 -4.74
CA ASP A 54 -2.29 2.76 -4.74
C ASP A 54 -1.02 2.22 -4.08
N LEU A 55 -0.12 1.68 -4.91
CA LEU A 55 1.18 1.16 -4.46
C LEU A 55 2.02 2.21 -3.74
N TYR A 56 1.64 3.47 -3.85
CA TYR A 56 2.35 4.61 -3.29
C TYR A 56 1.39 5.51 -2.51
N ALA A 57 0.45 4.89 -1.79
CA ALA A 57 -0.51 5.57 -0.94
C ALA A 57 0.17 6.42 0.14
N GLN A 58 -0.41 7.59 0.41
CA GLN A 58 0.08 8.56 1.40
C GLN A 58 -1.05 9.04 2.32
N ASP A 59 -2.13 8.29 2.42
CA ASP A 59 -3.33 8.61 3.20
C ASP A 59 -3.13 8.44 4.71
N THR A 60 -2.24 7.53 5.11
CA THR A 60 -1.79 7.35 6.51
C THR A 60 -0.27 7.42 6.61
N PRO A 61 0.29 7.74 7.80
CA PRO A 61 1.74 7.76 8.01
C PRO A 61 2.38 6.41 7.67
N GLU A 62 1.78 5.30 8.09
CA GLU A 62 2.29 3.95 7.87
C GLU A 62 2.25 3.57 6.38
N ALA A 63 1.17 3.94 5.68
CA ALA A 63 1.05 3.72 4.23
C ALA A 63 2.12 4.51 3.49
N SER A 64 2.32 5.77 3.86
CA SER A 64 3.35 6.63 3.28
C SER A 64 4.76 6.06 3.48
N LEU A 65 5.10 5.58 4.68
CA LEU A 65 6.42 4.97 4.93
C LEU A 65 6.62 3.67 4.14
N ARG A 66 5.60 2.81 4.05
CA ARG A 66 5.66 1.61 3.19
C ARG A 66 5.88 1.98 1.73
N ALA A 67 5.14 2.97 1.25
CA ALA A 67 5.22 3.46 -0.11
C ALA A 67 6.59 4.10 -0.41
N PHE A 68 7.15 4.87 0.52
CA PHE A 68 8.50 5.43 0.42
C PHE A 68 9.55 4.33 0.30
N VAL A 69 9.56 3.37 1.24
CA VAL A 69 10.50 2.23 1.20
C VAL A 69 10.40 1.46 -0.12
N ARG A 70 9.18 1.27 -0.62
CA ARG A 70 8.95 0.64 -1.93
C ARG A 70 9.51 1.48 -3.07
N ALA A 71 9.29 2.78 -3.06
CA ALA A 71 9.81 3.68 -4.09
C ALA A 71 11.34 3.66 -4.15
N VAL A 72 12.00 3.65 -2.98
CA VAL A 72 13.47 3.52 -2.89
C VAL A 72 13.93 2.16 -3.45
N LYS A 73 13.34 1.05 -2.98
CA LYS A 73 13.70 -0.32 -3.44
C LYS A 73 13.54 -0.50 -4.95
N ASN A 74 12.57 0.17 -5.55
CA ASN A 74 12.27 0.08 -6.99
C ASN A 74 12.91 1.22 -7.80
N ALA A 75 13.80 2.03 -7.21
CA ALA A 75 14.47 3.17 -7.85
C ALA A 75 13.49 4.13 -8.56
N ARG A 76 12.29 4.32 -7.95
CA ARG A 76 11.25 5.21 -8.48
C ARG A 76 11.46 6.64 -7.96
N TYR A 77 12.50 7.29 -8.46
CA TYR A 77 12.88 8.66 -8.07
C TYR A 77 11.81 9.69 -8.43
N ASP A 78 11.05 9.45 -9.49
CA ASP A 78 9.87 10.23 -9.86
C ASP A 78 8.78 10.20 -8.79
N VAL A 79 8.58 9.04 -8.17
CA VAL A 79 7.62 8.85 -7.08
C VAL A 79 8.16 9.40 -5.76
N LEU A 80 9.47 9.29 -5.51
CA LEU A 80 10.09 9.75 -4.26
C LEU A 80 9.89 11.24 -4.01
N LEU A 81 9.82 12.07 -5.05
CA LEU A 81 9.50 13.49 -4.92
C LEU A 81 8.14 13.75 -4.24
N ARG A 82 7.19 12.83 -4.34
CA ARG A 82 5.87 12.95 -3.71
C ARG A 82 5.93 12.89 -2.18
N PHE A 83 6.99 12.28 -1.64
CA PHE A 83 7.19 12.14 -0.19
C PHE A 83 7.98 13.29 0.41
N VAL A 84 8.51 14.19 -0.42
CA VAL A 84 9.24 15.37 0.03
C VAL A 84 8.26 16.49 0.36
N PRO A 85 8.37 17.17 1.52
CA PRO A 85 7.56 18.35 1.83
C PRO A 85 7.74 19.46 0.80
N ASP A 86 6.70 20.23 0.54
CA ASP A 86 6.71 21.29 -0.48
C ASP A 86 7.82 22.30 -0.24
N SER A 87 8.12 22.60 1.02
CA SER A 87 9.23 23.51 1.42
C SER A 87 10.64 23.01 1.05
N LYS A 88 10.79 21.71 0.81
CA LYS A 88 12.08 21.06 0.47
C LYS A 88 12.15 20.64 -1.00
N LEU A 89 11.10 20.84 -1.79
CA LEU A 89 11.05 20.45 -3.21
C LEU A 89 11.87 21.38 -4.12
N GLU A 90 12.14 22.61 -3.70
CA GLU A 90 12.84 23.57 -4.54
C GLU A 90 14.20 23.06 -4.99
N GLY A 91 14.40 22.99 -6.29
CA GLY A 91 15.64 22.54 -6.90
C GLY A 91 15.86 21.02 -6.88
N LEU A 92 14.93 20.22 -6.36
CA LEU A 92 14.96 18.76 -6.45
C LEU A 92 14.28 18.28 -7.73
N ASP A 93 14.89 17.27 -8.35
CA ASP A 93 14.36 16.55 -9.48
C ASP A 93 14.73 15.06 -9.39
N PRO A 94 14.10 14.17 -10.18
CA PRO A 94 14.38 12.73 -10.13
C PRO A 94 15.84 12.38 -10.41
N ALA A 95 16.53 13.15 -11.26
CA ALA A 95 17.93 12.89 -11.62
C ALA A 95 18.88 13.21 -10.47
N LYS A 96 18.63 14.30 -9.74
CA LYS A 96 19.38 14.66 -8.53
C LYS A 96 19.19 13.64 -7.42
N LEU A 97 17.94 13.22 -7.15
CA LEU A 97 17.65 12.17 -6.19
C LEU A 97 18.35 10.86 -6.56
N LYS A 98 18.32 10.48 -7.82
CA LYS A 98 19.06 9.31 -8.31
C LYS A 98 20.54 9.43 -8.02
N THR A 99 21.15 10.54 -8.37
CA THR A 99 22.59 10.76 -8.17
C THR A 99 22.98 10.70 -6.69
N SER A 100 22.17 11.27 -5.80
CA SER A 100 22.38 11.23 -4.35
C SER A 100 22.22 9.81 -3.81
N PHE A 101 21.11 9.17 -4.08
CA PHE A 101 20.74 7.84 -3.54
C PHE A 101 21.55 6.67 -4.10
N GLU A 102 22.06 6.78 -5.34
CA GLU A 102 22.94 5.76 -5.93
C GLU A 102 24.44 6.10 -5.73
N GLY A 103 24.75 7.34 -5.29
CA GLY A 103 26.08 7.85 -5.05
C GLY A 103 26.51 7.82 -3.58
N GLU A 104 26.81 8.99 -3.05
CA GLU A 104 27.40 9.13 -1.70
C GLU A 104 26.47 8.67 -0.57
N GLU A 105 25.15 8.80 -0.74
CA GLU A 105 24.16 8.44 0.29
C GLU A 105 23.67 6.98 0.17
N ARG A 106 24.15 6.22 -0.79
CA ARG A 106 23.64 4.87 -1.09
C ARG A 106 23.55 3.95 0.12
N ASP A 107 24.64 3.86 0.87
CA ASP A 107 24.74 2.92 2.01
C ASP A 107 23.87 3.40 3.18
N GLU A 108 23.79 4.71 3.37
CA GLU A 108 22.93 5.31 4.38
C GLU A 108 21.45 5.13 4.06
N VAL A 109 21.05 5.41 2.82
CA VAL A 109 19.68 5.18 2.33
C VAL A 109 19.29 3.70 2.45
N ALA A 110 20.18 2.78 2.10
CA ALA A 110 19.94 1.35 2.23
C ALA A 110 19.75 0.93 3.70
N ARG A 111 20.60 1.44 4.60
CA ARG A 111 20.51 1.19 6.05
C ARG A 111 19.21 1.74 6.63
N LEU A 112 18.88 2.98 6.30
CA LEU A 112 17.69 3.68 6.76
C LEU A 112 16.40 2.97 6.30
N THR A 113 16.28 2.73 5.01
CA THR A 113 15.10 2.04 4.45
C THR A 113 14.97 0.61 4.94
N GLY A 114 16.10 -0.08 5.20
CA GLY A 114 16.12 -1.38 5.83
C GLY A 114 15.59 -1.34 7.27
N ALA A 115 16.03 -0.38 8.07
CA ALA A 115 15.59 -0.20 9.45
C ALA A 115 14.09 0.17 9.54
N ILE A 116 13.63 1.10 8.72
CA ILE A 116 12.21 1.45 8.62
C ILE A 116 11.38 0.24 8.20
N SER A 117 11.80 -0.48 7.16
CA SER A 117 11.09 -1.67 6.67
C SER A 117 10.96 -2.76 7.73
N ALA A 118 11.99 -2.95 8.56
CA ALA A 118 11.97 -3.91 9.67
C ALA A 118 11.07 -3.47 10.83
N ALA A 119 11.01 -2.17 11.10
CA ALA A 119 10.21 -1.62 12.18
C ALA A 119 8.71 -1.57 11.86
N LEU A 120 8.35 -1.25 10.63
CA LEU A 120 6.96 -0.98 10.19
C LEU A 120 5.91 -2.00 10.64
N PRO A 121 6.15 -3.33 10.68
CA PRO A 121 5.14 -4.30 11.11
C PRO A 121 4.76 -4.19 12.60
N THR A 122 5.63 -3.64 13.43
CA THR A 122 5.48 -3.62 14.90
C THR A 122 5.62 -2.23 15.52
N ALA A 123 6.09 -1.25 14.77
CA ALA A 123 6.28 0.11 15.27
C ALA A 123 4.94 0.79 15.52
N THR A 124 4.89 1.58 16.58
CA THR A 124 3.79 2.50 16.81
C THR A 124 4.11 3.83 16.13
N VAL A 125 3.18 4.31 15.32
CA VAL A 125 3.23 5.66 14.79
C VAL A 125 2.41 6.57 15.70
N GLU A 126 3.05 7.54 16.30
CA GLU A 126 2.40 8.57 17.08
C GLU A 126 2.09 9.74 16.15
N HIS A 127 0.84 10.18 16.13
CA HIS A 127 0.49 11.35 15.34
C HIS A 127 -0.41 12.31 16.12
N LEU A 128 -0.20 13.59 15.93
CA LEU A 128 -0.98 14.68 16.50
C LEU A 128 -1.26 15.72 15.39
N GLY A 129 -2.51 15.80 14.96
CA GLY A 129 -2.89 16.69 13.88
C GLY A 129 -2.19 16.30 12.56
N ASP A 130 -1.43 17.23 12.01
CA ASP A 130 -0.72 17.08 10.74
C ASP A 130 0.77 16.67 10.91
N ARG A 131 1.15 16.18 12.09
CA ARG A 131 2.48 15.63 12.35
C ARG A 131 2.43 14.20 12.84
N ALA A 132 3.39 13.40 12.41
CA ALA A 132 3.54 12.02 12.87
C ALA A 132 5.02 11.70 13.09
N THR A 133 5.27 10.80 14.03
CA THR A 133 6.60 10.31 14.36
C THR A 133 6.60 8.81 14.54
N MET A 134 7.60 8.12 14.00
CA MET A 134 7.81 6.69 14.20
C MET A 134 9.26 6.42 14.58
N SER A 135 9.48 5.65 15.65
CA SER A 135 10.81 5.13 15.97
C SER A 135 11.09 3.84 15.22
N TYR A 136 12.27 3.74 14.59
CA TYR A 136 12.65 2.57 13.79
C TYR A 136 13.88 1.79 14.34
N GLY A 137 14.19 1.99 15.61
CA GLY A 137 15.27 1.31 16.31
C GLY A 137 16.61 2.06 16.25
N GLY A 138 17.55 1.64 17.10
CA GLY A 138 18.87 2.30 17.17
C GLY A 138 18.84 3.77 17.61
N GLY A 139 17.73 4.24 18.17
CA GLY A 139 17.49 5.63 18.50
C GLY A 139 17.08 6.52 17.33
N GLY A 140 16.85 5.93 16.16
CA GLY A 140 16.38 6.65 14.97
C GLY A 140 14.87 6.87 14.99
N THR A 141 14.46 8.04 14.51
CA THR A 141 13.06 8.43 14.35
C THR A 141 12.84 8.97 12.95
N VAL A 142 11.64 8.76 12.41
CA VAL A 142 11.19 9.44 11.21
C VAL A 142 10.10 10.42 11.58
N GLU A 143 10.24 11.65 11.15
CA GLU A 143 9.24 12.69 11.31
C GLU A 143 8.50 12.93 10.00
N MET A 144 7.19 13.09 10.11
CA MET A 144 6.31 13.26 8.97
C MET A 144 5.38 14.44 9.14
N VAL A 145 5.04 15.06 8.04
CA VAL A 145 4.08 16.15 7.97
C VAL A 145 2.99 15.82 6.97
N ARG A 146 1.77 16.25 7.26
CA ARG A 146 0.63 16.12 6.35
C ARG A 146 0.41 17.42 5.59
N GLU A 147 0.56 17.34 4.27
CA GLU A 147 0.32 18.45 3.36
C GLU A 147 -0.70 18.04 2.29
N HIS A 148 -1.72 18.86 2.06
CA HIS A 148 -2.79 18.59 1.08
C HIS A 148 -3.48 17.23 1.27
N GLY A 149 -3.57 16.76 2.53
CA GLY A 149 -4.16 15.46 2.87
C GLY A 149 -3.22 14.26 2.69
N LEU A 150 -1.97 14.46 2.27
CA LEU A 150 -0.96 13.43 2.02
C LEU A 150 0.17 13.52 3.06
N TRP A 151 0.60 12.37 3.57
CA TRP A 151 1.72 12.30 4.50
C TRP A 151 3.05 12.30 3.74
N LYS A 152 3.93 13.21 4.12
CA LYS A 152 5.28 13.42 3.57
C LYS A 152 6.32 13.24 4.66
N ILE A 153 7.55 12.95 4.27
CA ILE A 153 8.66 12.70 5.20
C ILE A 153 9.44 13.99 5.39
N GLU A 154 9.46 14.49 6.62
CA GLU A 154 10.13 15.74 6.96
C GLU A 154 11.60 15.51 7.33
N GLU A 155 11.87 14.45 8.13
CA GLU A 155 13.22 14.15 8.62
C GLU A 155 13.34 12.66 9.02
N PHE A 156 14.59 12.16 9.04
CA PHE A 156 14.97 10.81 9.49
C PHE A 156 15.95 10.86 10.64
#